data_d25d75aa8b7695106b0c77b27ed12633
#
_entry.id   d25d75aa8b7695106b0c77b27ed12633
#
_cell.length_a   1.000
_cell.length_b   1.000
_cell.length_c   1.000
_cell.angle_alpha   90.00
_cell.angle_beta   90.00
_cell.angle_gamma   90.00
#
_symmetry.space_group_name_H-M   'P 1'
#
loop_
_entity.id
_entity.type
_entity.pdbx_description
1 polymer ?
#
loop_
_entity_poly.entity_id
_entity_poly.type
_entity_poly.pdbx_seq_one_letter_code
_entity_poly.pdbx_strand_id
1 'polypeptide(L)'
;MPRVRRQNVPPALFQHLLDRVQDRKIPASQLELLARWLDSEPEVPEGQWYKRFSGMTVCGEGELIKTFLLPAQAPKGQRIP
;
A
#
# COMPACT_ATOMS: atom_id res chain seq x y z
N MET A 1 -17.75 2.94 5.88
CA MET A 1 -16.69 2.09 5.32
C MET A 1 -15.37 2.41 6.03
N PRO A 2 -14.48 1.44 6.22
CA PRO A 2 -13.20 1.74 6.86
C PRO A 2 -12.35 2.70 6.03
N ARG A 3 -11.50 3.45 6.72
CA ARG A 3 -10.57 4.38 6.08
C ARG A 3 -9.15 4.01 6.47
N VAL A 4 -8.24 4.15 5.52
CA VAL A 4 -6.82 3.86 5.73
C VAL A 4 -6.06 5.15 5.98
N ARG A 5 -5.17 5.15 6.96
CA ARG A 5 -4.37 6.30 7.35
C ARG A 5 -2.91 5.88 7.52
N ARG A 6 -2.00 6.85 7.67
CA ARG A 6 -0.58 6.56 7.85
C ARG A 6 -0.33 5.62 9.04
N GLN A 7 -1.05 5.80 10.15
CA GLN A 7 -0.88 4.96 11.34
C GLN A 7 -1.34 3.52 11.14
N ASN A 8 -2.02 3.23 10.05
CA ASN A 8 -2.46 1.87 9.73
C ASN A 8 -1.39 1.04 9.03
N VAL A 9 -0.21 1.60 8.79
CA VAL A 9 0.92 0.87 8.24
C VAL A 9 1.76 0.33 9.41
N PRO A 10 1.83 -1.01 9.59
CA PRO A 10 2.67 -1.57 10.66
C PRO A 10 4.13 -1.17 10.47
N PRO A 11 4.87 -0.83 11.55
CA PRO A 11 6.26 -0.42 11.42
C PRO A 11 7.16 -1.41 10.71
N ALA A 12 6.99 -2.71 10.97
CA ALA A 12 7.77 -3.75 10.30
C ALA A 12 7.51 -3.77 8.80
N LEU A 13 6.27 -3.56 8.40
CA LEU A 13 5.90 -3.51 6.98
C LEU A 13 6.49 -2.27 6.31
N PHE A 14 6.46 -1.14 7.00
CA PHE A 14 7.05 0.09 6.47
C PHE A 14 8.56 -0.08 6.28
N GLN A 15 9.24 -0.75 7.20
CA GLN A 15 10.67 -1.04 7.07
C GLN A 15 10.94 -1.92 5.84
N HIS A 16 10.09 -2.92 5.58
CA HIS A 16 10.20 -3.74 4.36
C HIS A 16 10.07 -2.90 3.09
N LEU A 17 9.16 -1.92 3.10
CA LEU A 17 9.01 -1.01 1.96
C LEU A 17 10.27 -0.18 1.76
N LEU A 18 10.84 0.38 2.84
CA LEU A 18 12.07 1.14 2.75
C LEU A 18 13.24 0.29 2.23
N ASP A 19 13.34 -0.96 2.67
CA ASP A 19 14.37 -1.88 2.19
C ASP A 19 14.27 -2.09 0.68
N ARG A 20 13.04 -2.24 0.16
CA ARG A 20 12.82 -2.42 -1.28
C ARG A 20 13.15 -1.15 -2.07
N VAL A 21 12.93 0.02 -1.48
CA VAL A 21 13.31 1.29 -2.10
C VAL A 21 14.84 1.40 -2.14
N GLN A 22 15.53 1.03 -1.06
CA GLN A 22 17.00 1.04 -1.03
C GLN A 22 17.59 0.06 -2.04
N ASP A 23 16.97 -1.10 -2.23
CA ASP A 23 17.39 -2.10 -3.21
C ASP A 23 16.97 -1.75 -4.64
N ARG A 24 16.35 -0.59 -4.83
CA ARG A 24 15.87 -0.09 -6.13
C ARG A 24 14.82 -0.99 -6.80
N LYS A 25 14.13 -1.82 -6.03
CA LYS A 25 13.01 -2.64 -6.53
C LYS A 25 11.74 -1.83 -6.62
N ILE A 26 11.58 -0.82 -5.76
CA ILE A 26 10.45 0.11 -5.77
C ILE A 26 11.02 1.52 -5.88
N PRO A 27 10.59 2.33 -6.86
CA PRO A 27 11.06 3.72 -6.98
C PRO A 27 10.70 4.55 -5.75
N ALA A 28 11.59 5.43 -5.32
CA ALA A 28 11.37 6.29 -4.15
C ALA A 28 10.15 7.20 -4.33
N SER A 29 9.80 7.56 -5.55
CA SER A 29 8.60 8.36 -5.83
C SER A 29 7.32 7.70 -5.35
N GLN A 30 7.30 6.38 -5.19
CA GLN A 30 6.13 5.65 -4.70
C GLN A 30 5.84 5.97 -3.23
N LEU A 31 6.87 6.30 -2.44
CA LEU A 31 6.67 6.71 -1.05
C LEU A 31 5.83 7.98 -0.96
N GLU A 32 6.09 8.94 -1.85
CA GLU A 32 5.33 10.18 -1.91
C GLU A 32 3.88 9.94 -2.34
N LEU A 33 3.68 9.10 -3.35
CA LEU A 33 2.34 8.73 -3.81
C LEU A 33 1.56 8.04 -2.71
N LEU A 34 2.20 7.10 -2.00
CA LEU A 34 1.57 6.42 -0.87
C LEU A 34 1.17 7.40 0.22
N ALA A 35 2.07 8.31 0.58
CA ALA A 35 1.79 9.29 1.63
C ALA A 35 0.60 10.17 1.27
N ARG A 36 0.53 10.66 0.03
CA ARG A 36 -0.60 11.47 -0.42
C ARG A 36 -1.91 10.70 -0.38
N TRP A 37 -1.87 9.44 -0.82
CA TRP A 37 -3.06 8.60 -0.80
C TRP A 37 -3.55 8.35 0.62
N LEU A 38 -2.64 8.03 1.55
CA LEU A 38 -2.99 7.81 2.95
C LEU A 38 -3.51 9.10 3.60
N ASP A 39 -2.94 10.25 3.27
CA ASP A 39 -3.37 11.54 3.82
C ASP A 39 -4.78 11.92 3.35
N SER A 40 -5.24 11.37 2.23
CA SER A 40 -6.62 11.58 1.78
C SER A 40 -7.62 10.73 2.55
N GLU A 41 -7.17 9.86 3.46
CA GLU A 41 -7.98 8.95 4.25
C GLU A 41 -8.98 8.18 3.38
N PRO A 42 -8.49 7.42 2.38
CA PRO A 42 -9.37 6.78 1.41
C PRO A 42 -10.24 5.71 2.04
N GLU A 43 -11.46 5.61 1.57
CA GLU A 43 -12.37 4.54 1.96
C GLU A 43 -11.95 3.25 1.29
N VAL A 44 -12.00 2.15 2.04
CA VAL A 44 -11.62 0.82 1.56
C VAL A 44 -12.69 -0.20 1.95
N PRO A 45 -12.79 -1.33 1.23
CA PRO A 45 -13.69 -2.41 1.62
C PRO A 45 -13.28 -3.03 2.96
N GLU A 46 -14.20 -3.71 3.62
CA GLU A 46 -13.92 -4.42 4.86
C GLU A 46 -13.10 -5.69 4.63
N GLY A 47 -13.23 -6.30 3.45
CA GLY A 47 -12.45 -7.49 3.08
C GLY A 47 -11.11 -7.15 2.48
N GLN A 48 -10.54 -8.11 1.76
CA GLN A 48 -9.26 -7.92 1.09
C GLN A 48 -9.39 -6.97 -0.09
N TRP A 49 -8.44 -6.04 -0.22
CA TRP A 49 -8.40 -5.07 -1.30
C TRP A 49 -6.96 -4.77 -1.70
N TYR A 50 -6.80 -4.17 -2.88
CA TYR A 50 -5.50 -3.68 -3.31
C TYR A 50 -5.64 -2.37 -4.11
N LYS A 51 -4.58 -1.58 -4.04
CA LYS A 51 -4.46 -0.31 -4.78
C LYS A 51 -3.17 -0.37 -5.61
N ARG A 52 -3.31 -0.22 -6.92
CA ARG A 52 -2.14 -0.20 -7.81
C ARG A 52 -1.58 1.21 -7.94
N PHE A 53 -0.29 1.33 -7.65
CA PHE A 53 0.50 2.51 -7.99
C PHE A 53 1.38 2.17 -9.20
N SER A 54 2.02 3.19 -9.80
CA SER A 54 2.81 2.95 -11.01
C SER A 54 4.02 2.03 -10.78
N GLY A 55 4.58 1.99 -9.59
CA GLY A 55 5.76 1.19 -9.28
C GLY A 55 5.58 0.18 -8.16
N MET A 56 4.37 0.01 -7.64
CA MET A 56 4.09 -0.99 -6.61
C MET A 56 2.58 -1.20 -6.47
N THR A 57 2.20 -2.22 -5.69
CA THR A 57 0.80 -2.46 -5.33
C THR A 57 0.70 -2.55 -3.81
N VAL A 58 -0.27 -1.84 -3.25
CA VAL A 58 -0.55 -1.88 -1.81
C VAL A 58 -1.73 -2.81 -1.57
N CYS A 59 -1.58 -3.76 -0.66
CA CYS A 59 -2.63 -4.71 -0.30
C CYS A 59 -3.03 -4.51 1.15
N GLY A 60 -4.33 -4.63 1.42
CA GLY A 60 -4.85 -4.50 2.76
C GLY A 60 -6.09 -5.33 3.00
N GLU A 61 -6.58 -5.27 4.22
CA GLU A 61 -7.83 -5.89 4.63
C GLU A 61 -8.49 -4.96 5.64
N GLY A 62 -9.67 -4.47 5.31
CA GLY A 62 -10.28 -3.43 6.10
C GLY A 62 -9.36 -2.21 6.18
N GLU A 63 -9.23 -1.64 7.35
CA GLU A 63 -8.38 -0.45 7.55
C GLU A 63 -6.90 -0.76 7.74
N LEU A 64 -6.50 -2.04 7.69
CA LEU A 64 -5.13 -2.46 7.94
C LEU A 64 -4.38 -2.76 6.64
N ILE A 65 -3.22 -2.13 6.45
CA ILE A 65 -2.34 -2.44 5.32
C ILE A 65 -1.56 -3.71 5.66
N LYS A 66 -1.58 -4.69 4.75
CA LYS A 66 -0.98 -6.01 4.97
C LYS A 66 0.35 -6.19 4.27
N THR A 67 0.50 -5.69 3.06
CA THR A 67 1.75 -5.91 2.31
C THR A 67 1.88 -4.95 1.14
N PHE A 68 3.10 -4.83 0.65
CA PHE A 68 3.42 -4.11 -0.58
C PHE A 68 3.98 -5.12 -1.58
N LEU A 69 3.44 -5.12 -2.80
CA LEU A 69 3.86 -6.02 -3.86
C LEU A 69 4.62 -5.25 -4.94
N LEU A 70 5.55 -5.94 -5.58
CA LEU A 70 6.22 -5.42 -6.78
C LEU A 70 5.24 -5.42 -7.96
N PRO A 71 5.46 -4.59 -8.99
CA PRO A 71 4.50 -4.47 -10.10
C PRO A 71 4.17 -5.80 -10.81
N ALA A 72 5.12 -6.72 -10.86
CA ALA A 72 4.92 -8.00 -11.54
C ALA A 72 4.15 -9.02 -10.71
N GLN A 73 3.92 -8.77 -9.42
CA GLN A 73 3.22 -9.69 -8.55
C GLN A 73 1.71 -9.48 -8.65
N ALA A 74 0.96 -10.60 -8.58
CA ALA A 74 -0.50 -10.56 -8.69
C ALA A 74 -1.13 -10.38 -7.31
N PRO A 75 -1.88 -9.30 -7.09
CA PRO A 75 -2.58 -9.10 -5.82
C PRO A 75 -3.88 -9.90 -5.76
N LYS A 76 -4.41 -10.04 -4.54
CA LYS A 76 -5.71 -10.68 -4.30
C LYS A 76 -6.67 -9.67 -3.69
N GLY A 77 -7.96 -9.90 -3.91
CA GLY A 77 -9.01 -9.08 -3.34
C GLY A 77 -9.59 -8.10 -4.34
N GLN A 78 -10.33 -7.12 -3.82
CA GLN A 78 -11.01 -6.12 -4.64
C GLN A 78 -10.05 -4.98 -5.01
N ARG A 79 -9.97 -4.68 -6.30
CA ARG A 79 -9.20 -3.52 -6.75
C ARG A 79 -9.93 -2.24 -6.41
N ILE A 80 -9.22 -1.29 -5.81
CA ILE A 80 -9.76 0.05 -5.53
C ILE A 80 -9.10 1.08 -6.44
N PRO A 81 -9.86 2.14 -6.83
CA PRO A 81 -9.35 3.19 -7.72
C PRO A 81 -8.24 4.02 -7.11
#